data_f41a4c1e3bfda37e7889d53bfaaf7a98
#
_entry.id   f41a4c1e3bfda37e7889d53bfaaf7a98
#
_cell.length_a   1.000
_cell.length_b   1.000
_cell.length_c   1.000
_cell.angle_alpha   90.00
_cell.angle_beta   90.00
_cell.angle_gamma   90.00
#
_symmetry.space_group_name_H-M   'P 1'
#
loop_
_entity.id
_entity.type
_entity.pdbx_description
1 polymer ?
#
loop_
_entity_poly.entity_id
_entity_poly.type
_entity_poly.pdbx_seq_one_letter_code
_entity_poly.pdbx_strand_id
1 'polypeptide(L)'
;MSAWRARERLHDVIYGNEGASFNLIPDWLLRVETAEADTANGYLHLEITDTGRFEALFMMFGAVRATLSCLRPFYALDGTHTRSRYNLTLLLAVGIDAEDRVHPLAFALVPIENEQWWSRFCTHLINAFEDDLPSEYVIISDRDKGLLNAVQSKLLGAYHAMCCQHIAENIHKKYGRDHKATFWQIARAPCESSFNIAIQALRQDSPQVEEYLQSIGYETFAFARFPHPRFGHDTSNIVESVNSIWRDIRELPPLQLLNGIYSVDSYDNI
;
A
#
# COMPACT_ATOMS: atom_id res chain seq x y z
N MET A 1 -8.71 16.37 35.58
CA MET A 1 -8.82 16.32 34.11
C MET A 1 -8.02 15.10 33.66
N SER A 2 -8.58 14.18 32.84
CA SER A 2 -7.80 13.00 32.43
C SER A 2 -6.68 13.42 31.46
N ALA A 3 -5.55 12.70 31.48
CA ALA A 3 -4.40 12.96 30.60
C ALA A 3 -4.82 13.02 29.11
N TRP A 4 -5.80 12.20 28.72
CA TRP A 4 -6.38 12.19 27.37
C TRP A 4 -7.04 13.54 27.01
N ARG A 5 -7.87 14.12 27.89
CA ARG A 5 -8.49 15.44 27.64
C ARG A 5 -7.49 16.58 27.61
N ALA A 6 -6.39 16.48 28.36
CA ALA A 6 -5.32 17.46 28.29
C ALA A 6 -4.56 17.40 26.95
N ARG A 7 -4.30 16.17 26.44
CA ARG A 7 -3.70 15.95 25.14
C ARG A 7 -4.60 16.49 24.00
N GLU A 8 -5.90 16.22 24.03
CA GLU A 8 -6.84 16.74 23.02
C GLU A 8 -6.87 18.27 22.99
N ARG A 9 -6.93 18.92 24.16
CA ARG A 9 -6.90 20.38 24.21
C ARG A 9 -5.60 20.96 23.68
N LEU A 10 -4.47 20.34 24.02
CA LEU A 10 -3.16 20.78 23.49
C LEU A 10 -3.11 20.61 21.97
N HIS A 11 -3.64 19.53 21.45
CA HIS A 11 -3.72 19.27 20.01
C HIS A 11 -4.60 20.33 19.31
N ASP A 12 -5.77 20.65 19.87
CA ASP A 12 -6.66 21.71 19.34
C ASP A 12 -6.00 23.10 19.40
N VAL A 13 -5.15 23.36 20.38
CA VAL A 13 -4.40 24.63 20.50
C VAL A 13 -3.31 24.73 19.44
N ILE A 14 -2.60 23.63 19.17
CA ILE A 14 -1.45 23.60 18.23
C ILE A 14 -1.95 23.55 16.78
N TYR A 15 -2.92 22.72 16.48
CA TYR A 15 -3.33 22.40 15.10
C TYR A 15 -4.71 22.95 14.71
N GLY A 16 -5.43 23.56 15.65
CA GLY A 16 -6.80 24.02 15.46
C GLY A 16 -7.83 22.89 15.57
N ASN A 17 -9.08 23.20 15.24
CA ASN A 17 -10.15 22.22 15.25
C ASN A 17 -9.95 21.22 14.09
N GLU A 18 -9.72 19.97 14.43
CA GLU A 18 -9.45 18.89 13.44
C GLU A 18 -10.60 18.72 12.44
N GLY A 19 -11.86 18.89 12.88
CA GLY A 19 -13.03 18.86 11.98
C GLY A 19 -13.03 20.03 10.99
N ALA A 20 -12.54 21.20 11.40
CA ALA A 20 -12.43 22.37 10.50
C ALA A 20 -11.32 22.17 9.47
N SER A 21 -10.31 21.33 9.73
CA SER A 21 -9.22 21.09 8.79
C SER A 21 -9.69 20.42 7.50
N PHE A 22 -10.75 19.62 7.54
CA PHE A 22 -11.35 19.05 6.32
C PHE A 22 -11.88 20.11 5.35
N ASN A 23 -12.43 21.19 5.87
CA ASN A 23 -12.97 22.27 5.05
C ASN A 23 -11.89 23.05 4.28
N LEU A 24 -10.62 22.93 4.70
CA LEU A 24 -9.49 23.60 4.08
C LEU A 24 -8.81 22.71 3.00
N ILE A 25 -9.17 21.42 2.91
CA ILE A 25 -8.58 20.51 1.91
C ILE A 25 -8.80 20.98 0.48
N PRO A 26 -10.00 21.44 0.04
CA PRO A 26 -10.19 21.92 -1.32
C PRO A 26 -9.27 23.08 -1.69
N ASP A 27 -9.12 24.07 -0.81
CA ASP A 27 -8.23 25.21 -1.05
C ASP A 27 -6.76 24.81 -1.06
N TRP A 28 -6.38 23.84 -0.23
CA TRP A 28 -5.03 23.27 -0.21
C TRP A 28 -4.72 22.52 -1.51
N LEU A 29 -5.64 21.69 -2.01
CA LEU A 29 -5.49 21.00 -3.28
C LEU A 29 -5.28 21.95 -4.45
N LEU A 30 -6.07 23.03 -4.53
CA LEU A 30 -5.90 24.05 -5.57
C LEU A 30 -4.49 24.67 -5.55
N ARG A 31 -3.90 24.85 -4.36
CA ARG A 31 -2.52 25.35 -4.22
C ARG A 31 -1.51 24.32 -4.70
N VAL A 32 -1.70 23.03 -4.39
CA VAL A 32 -0.84 21.95 -4.87
C VAL A 32 -0.91 21.86 -6.39
N GLU A 33 -2.11 21.83 -6.99
CA GLU A 33 -2.29 21.84 -8.45
C GLU A 33 -1.58 23.04 -9.11
N THR A 34 -1.72 24.22 -8.50
CA THR A 34 -1.05 25.42 -9.01
C THR A 34 0.47 25.34 -8.91
N ALA A 35 0.98 24.78 -7.82
CA ALA A 35 2.43 24.63 -7.60
C ALA A 35 3.05 23.57 -8.54
N GLU A 36 2.29 22.56 -8.93
CA GLU A 36 2.76 21.47 -9.81
C GLU A 36 2.54 21.77 -11.31
N ALA A 37 1.80 22.82 -11.67
CA ALA A 37 1.41 23.11 -13.04
C ALA A 37 2.60 23.28 -14.01
N ASP A 38 3.76 23.72 -13.51
CA ASP A 38 4.97 23.94 -14.30
C ASP A 38 5.91 22.70 -14.39
N THR A 39 5.61 21.62 -13.66
CA THR A 39 6.43 20.40 -13.63
C THR A 39 5.77 19.25 -14.39
N ALA A 40 5.00 18.47 -13.72
CA ALA A 40 4.16 17.44 -14.31
C ALA A 40 2.85 17.45 -13.50
N ASN A 41 1.72 17.62 -14.18
CA ASN A 41 0.44 17.64 -13.49
C ASN A 41 0.26 16.38 -12.66
N GLY A 42 0.12 16.51 -11.35
CA GLY A 42 -0.28 15.44 -10.46
C GLY A 42 -1.68 14.93 -10.82
N TYR A 43 -2.02 13.77 -10.29
CA TYR A 43 -3.40 13.29 -10.36
C TYR A 43 -4.03 13.41 -8.97
N LEU A 44 -4.97 14.33 -8.83
CA LEU A 44 -5.64 14.67 -7.58
C LEU A 44 -7.14 14.46 -7.74
N HIS A 45 -7.76 13.71 -6.86
CA HIS A 45 -9.21 13.47 -6.91
C HIS A 45 -9.82 13.53 -5.51
N LEU A 46 -10.64 14.56 -5.28
CA LEU A 46 -11.36 14.78 -4.02
C LEU A 46 -12.81 14.33 -4.17
N GLU A 47 -13.25 13.47 -3.28
CA GLU A 47 -14.64 13.06 -3.16
C GLU A 47 -15.29 13.78 -1.95
N ILE A 48 -16.43 14.38 -2.21
CA ILE A 48 -17.27 15.06 -1.21
C ILE A 48 -18.68 14.49 -1.31
N THR A 49 -19.32 14.30 -0.14
CA THR A 49 -20.71 13.85 -0.06
C THR A 49 -21.66 14.92 -0.61
N ASP A 50 -22.91 14.54 -0.91
CA ASP A 50 -23.98 15.48 -1.34
C ASP A 50 -24.21 16.60 -0.32
N THR A 51 -23.82 16.43 0.93
CA THR A 51 -23.90 17.44 2.00
C THR A 51 -22.65 18.31 2.12
N GLY A 52 -21.71 18.21 1.18
CA GLY A 52 -20.47 18.99 1.16
C GLY A 52 -19.41 18.55 2.16
N ARG A 53 -19.48 17.33 2.70
CA ARG A 53 -18.48 16.80 3.63
C ARG A 53 -17.41 16.00 2.89
N PHE A 54 -16.18 16.06 3.37
CA PHE A 54 -15.09 15.20 2.91
C PHE A 54 -15.50 13.72 2.97
N GLU A 55 -15.30 13.01 1.89
CA GLU A 55 -15.51 11.57 1.81
C GLU A 55 -14.19 10.83 1.62
N ALA A 56 -13.42 11.17 0.59
CA ALA A 56 -12.11 10.58 0.31
C ALA A 56 -11.24 11.53 -0.53
N LEU A 57 -9.94 11.25 -0.53
CA LEU A 57 -8.97 11.94 -1.38
C LEU A 57 -8.01 10.90 -1.96
N PHE A 58 -7.80 10.91 -3.27
CA PHE A 58 -6.73 10.19 -3.95
C PHE A 58 -5.70 11.19 -4.48
N MET A 59 -4.40 10.85 -4.33
CA MET A 59 -3.30 11.69 -4.80
C MET A 59 -2.15 10.86 -5.39
N MET A 60 -1.65 11.32 -6.54
CA MET A 60 -0.34 11.01 -7.10
C MET A 60 0.30 12.34 -7.49
N PHE A 61 1.46 12.67 -6.94
CA PHE A 61 2.14 13.94 -7.20
C PHE A 61 2.75 13.96 -8.60
N GLY A 62 2.88 15.17 -9.17
CA GLY A 62 3.44 15.37 -10.50
C GLY A 62 4.88 14.89 -10.63
N ALA A 63 5.71 15.11 -9.61
CA ALA A 63 7.08 14.61 -9.58
C ALA A 63 7.14 13.07 -9.70
N VAL A 64 6.22 12.35 -9.07
CA VAL A 64 6.11 10.89 -9.16
C VAL A 64 5.70 10.48 -10.57
N ARG A 65 4.67 11.13 -11.15
CA ARG A 65 4.24 10.83 -12.53
C ARG A 65 5.38 10.98 -13.54
N ALA A 66 6.22 11.98 -13.39
CA ALA A 66 7.37 12.18 -14.26
C ALA A 66 8.42 11.04 -14.20
N THR A 67 8.39 10.21 -13.16
CA THR A 67 9.35 9.12 -12.95
C THR A 67 8.77 7.72 -13.19
N LEU A 68 7.48 7.57 -13.49
CA LEU A 68 6.81 6.28 -13.63
C LEU A 68 7.50 5.35 -14.63
N SER A 69 7.95 5.90 -15.76
CA SER A 69 8.67 5.14 -16.81
C SER A 69 10.05 4.60 -16.37
N CYS A 70 10.61 5.11 -15.26
CA CYS A 70 11.88 4.67 -14.70
C CYS A 70 11.73 3.56 -13.66
N LEU A 71 10.50 3.24 -13.26
CA LEU A 71 10.22 2.24 -12.25
C LEU A 71 10.20 0.83 -12.84
N ARG A 72 10.53 -0.15 -12.01
CA ARG A 72 10.27 -1.55 -12.34
C ARG A 72 8.76 -1.80 -12.40
N PRO A 73 8.28 -2.72 -13.24
CA PRO A 73 6.87 -3.09 -13.30
C PRO A 73 6.47 -3.95 -12.07
N PHE A 74 6.69 -3.38 -10.89
CA PHE A 74 6.46 -4.02 -9.59
C PHE A 74 5.96 -2.97 -8.59
N TYR A 75 4.76 -3.19 -8.07
CA TYR A 75 4.11 -2.25 -7.17
C TYR A 75 3.57 -2.99 -5.95
N ALA A 76 3.77 -2.44 -4.76
CA ALA A 76 3.19 -2.96 -3.53
C ALA A 76 1.99 -2.11 -3.10
N LEU A 77 0.91 -2.78 -2.71
CA LEU A 77 -0.29 -2.16 -2.17
C LEU A 77 -0.48 -2.59 -0.72
N ASP A 78 -0.80 -1.63 0.15
CA ASP A 78 -1.10 -1.90 1.55
C ASP A 78 -1.92 -0.76 2.16
N GLY A 79 -2.70 -1.06 3.20
CA GLY A 79 -3.47 -0.10 3.98
C GLY A 79 -2.86 0.16 5.35
N THR A 80 -2.91 1.41 5.82
CA THR A 80 -2.50 1.75 7.17
C THR A 80 -3.44 2.77 7.79
N HIS A 81 -3.70 2.64 9.10
CA HIS A 81 -4.57 3.57 9.79
C HIS A 81 -3.85 4.86 10.17
N THR A 82 -4.56 5.97 10.06
CA THR A 82 -4.15 7.21 10.74
C THR A 82 -4.36 7.04 12.24
N ARG A 83 -3.60 7.79 13.03
CA ARG A 83 -3.72 7.79 14.48
C ARG A 83 -4.35 9.07 15.00
N SER A 84 -4.97 9.82 14.10
CA SER A 84 -5.75 11.02 14.38
C SER A 84 -7.12 10.66 14.99
N ARG A 85 -7.86 11.66 15.42
CA ARG A 85 -9.18 11.50 16.05
C ARG A 85 -10.20 10.79 15.16
N TYR A 86 -10.10 10.93 13.83
CA TYR A 86 -11.07 10.39 12.86
C TYR A 86 -10.76 8.98 12.39
N ASN A 87 -9.61 8.38 12.82
CA ASN A 87 -9.23 7.01 12.48
C ASN A 87 -9.43 6.67 10.98
N LEU A 88 -9.00 7.58 10.10
CA LEU A 88 -9.05 7.34 8.67
C LEU A 88 -8.02 6.26 8.27
N THR A 89 -8.15 5.72 7.09
CA THR A 89 -7.19 4.79 6.51
C THR A 89 -6.45 5.47 5.37
N LEU A 90 -5.14 5.27 5.31
CA LEU A 90 -4.30 5.57 4.14
C LEU A 90 -4.14 4.28 3.34
N LEU A 91 -4.63 4.26 2.11
CA LEU A 91 -4.31 3.24 1.13
C LEU A 91 -3.10 3.72 0.35
N LEU A 92 -2.13 2.85 0.11
CA LEU A 92 -0.82 3.19 -0.45
C LEU A 92 -0.50 2.32 -1.65
N ALA A 93 0.09 2.93 -2.68
CA ALA A 93 0.81 2.27 -3.75
C ALA A 93 2.28 2.71 -3.71
N VAL A 94 3.18 1.76 -3.73
CA VAL A 94 4.63 1.97 -3.64
C VAL A 94 5.32 1.21 -4.76
N GLY A 95 6.24 1.86 -5.46
CA GLY A 95 7.07 1.24 -6.50
C GLY A 95 8.54 1.20 -6.12
N ILE A 96 9.34 0.58 -6.97
CA ILE A 96 10.80 0.50 -6.85
C ILE A 96 11.46 0.86 -8.17
N ASP A 97 12.60 1.52 -8.12
CA ASP A 97 13.42 1.80 -9.29
C ASP A 97 14.45 0.68 -9.58
N ALA A 98 15.29 0.90 -10.58
CA ALA A 98 16.33 -0.07 -10.98
C ALA A 98 17.39 -0.29 -9.89
N GLU A 99 17.54 0.60 -8.93
CA GLU A 99 18.47 0.54 -7.80
C GLU A 99 17.83 0.05 -6.50
N ASP A 100 16.58 -0.47 -6.59
CA ASP A 100 15.76 -0.92 -5.45
C ASP A 100 15.39 0.22 -4.47
N ARG A 101 15.46 1.49 -4.89
CA ARG A 101 14.96 2.59 -4.09
C ARG A 101 13.43 2.57 -4.09
N VAL A 102 12.88 2.89 -2.94
CA VAL A 102 11.43 2.83 -2.69
C VAL A 102 10.81 4.20 -2.98
N HIS A 103 9.79 4.20 -3.83
CA HIS A 103 9.06 5.41 -4.24
C HIS A 103 7.59 5.30 -3.84
N PRO A 104 7.08 6.16 -2.93
CA PRO A 104 5.65 6.31 -2.74
C PRO A 104 5.02 6.82 -4.04
N LEU A 105 4.08 6.08 -4.62
CA LEU A 105 3.50 6.44 -5.92
C LEU A 105 2.21 7.21 -5.76
N ALA A 106 1.31 6.64 -5.00
CA ALA A 106 0.00 7.22 -4.76
C ALA A 106 -0.51 6.84 -3.38
N PHE A 107 -1.37 7.68 -2.85
CA PHE A 107 -2.11 7.35 -1.64
C PHE A 107 -3.56 7.80 -1.74
N ALA A 108 -4.42 7.17 -0.96
CA ALA A 108 -5.77 7.67 -0.73
C ALA A 108 -6.06 7.77 0.77
N LEU A 109 -6.69 8.86 1.17
CA LEU A 109 -7.22 9.03 2.51
C LEU A 109 -8.71 8.70 2.48
N VAL A 110 -9.10 7.59 3.12
CA VAL A 110 -10.45 7.02 3.06
C VAL A 110 -11.02 6.79 4.47
N PRO A 111 -12.36 6.68 4.63
CA PRO A 111 -12.97 6.46 5.94
C PRO A 111 -12.61 5.10 6.56
N ILE A 112 -12.50 4.06 5.75
CA ILE A 112 -12.28 2.68 6.18
C ILE A 112 -11.65 1.86 5.06
N GLU A 113 -10.85 0.86 5.42
CA GLU A 113 -10.34 -0.13 4.48
C GLU A 113 -11.42 -1.17 4.16
N ASN A 114 -11.82 -1.26 2.88
CA ASN A 114 -12.73 -2.25 2.35
C ASN A 114 -12.62 -2.38 0.83
N GLU A 115 -13.34 -3.35 0.25
CA GLU A 115 -13.34 -3.62 -1.19
C GLU A 115 -13.76 -2.40 -2.03
N GLN A 116 -14.73 -1.62 -1.57
CA GLN A 116 -15.21 -0.44 -2.29
C GLN A 116 -14.10 0.60 -2.45
N TRP A 117 -13.40 0.90 -1.37
CA TRP A 117 -12.32 1.90 -1.38
C TRP A 117 -11.08 1.40 -2.11
N TRP A 118 -10.73 0.12 -1.97
CA TRP A 118 -9.67 -0.47 -2.78
C TRP A 118 -10.01 -0.46 -4.27
N SER A 119 -11.26 -0.76 -4.66
CA SER A 119 -11.69 -0.70 -6.07
C SER A 119 -11.60 0.71 -6.65
N ARG A 120 -11.99 1.73 -5.88
CA ARG A 120 -11.83 3.15 -6.26
C ARG A 120 -10.36 3.52 -6.37
N PHE A 121 -9.55 3.14 -5.37
CA PHE A 121 -8.11 3.36 -5.38
C PHE A 121 -7.44 2.79 -6.63
N CYS A 122 -7.69 1.52 -6.96
CA CYS A 122 -7.15 0.87 -8.15
C CYS A 122 -7.61 1.57 -9.44
N THR A 123 -8.87 2.04 -9.49
CA THR A 123 -9.37 2.80 -10.65
C THR A 123 -8.63 4.13 -10.80
N HIS A 124 -8.44 4.89 -9.73
CA HIS A 124 -7.68 6.14 -9.77
C HIS A 124 -6.19 5.89 -10.08
N LEU A 125 -5.63 4.79 -9.57
CA LEU A 125 -4.25 4.41 -9.86
C LEU A 125 -4.03 4.21 -11.36
N ILE A 126 -4.91 3.45 -12.04
CA ILE A 126 -4.87 3.27 -13.50
C ILE A 126 -4.96 4.62 -14.20
N ASN A 127 -5.93 5.45 -13.82
CA ASN A 127 -6.13 6.76 -14.44
C ASN A 127 -4.92 7.68 -14.24
N ALA A 128 -4.24 7.58 -13.09
CA ALA A 128 -3.05 8.38 -12.79
C ALA A 128 -1.81 7.92 -13.57
N PHE A 129 -1.68 6.63 -13.82
CA PHE A 129 -0.60 6.09 -14.66
C PHE A 129 -0.81 6.37 -16.14
N GLU A 130 -2.05 6.42 -16.62
CA GLU A 130 -2.37 6.58 -18.05
C GLU A 130 -1.63 5.55 -18.92
N ASP A 131 -0.87 6.02 -19.92
CA ASP A 131 -0.08 5.16 -20.84
C ASP A 131 1.23 4.64 -20.22
N ASP A 132 1.63 5.12 -19.04
CA ASP A 132 2.86 4.69 -18.36
C ASP A 132 2.69 3.36 -17.59
N LEU A 133 1.46 2.85 -17.43
CA LEU A 133 1.25 1.54 -16.82
C LEU A 133 1.67 0.43 -17.79
N PRO A 134 2.68 -0.39 -17.45
CA PRO A 134 3.08 -1.51 -18.31
C PRO A 134 1.92 -2.47 -18.58
N SER A 135 1.92 -3.13 -19.75
CA SER A 135 0.89 -4.13 -20.08
C SER A 135 0.92 -5.35 -19.17
N GLU A 136 2.08 -5.67 -18.60
CA GLU A 136 2.30 -6.74 -17.62
C GLU A 136 3.13 -6.18 -16.47
N TYR A 137 2.64 -6.37 -15.26
CA TYR A 137 3.28 -5.89 -14.03
C TYR A 137 2.91 -6.76 -12.84
N VAL A 138 3.67 -6.65 -11.78
CA VAL A 138 3.41 -7.37 -10.52
C VAL A 138 2.79 -6.43 -9.51
N ILE A 139 1.70 -6.87 -8.89
CA ILE A 139 1.19 -6.31 -7.65
C ILE A 139 1.56 -7.26 -6.52
N ILE A 140 2.12 -6.75 -5.43
CA ILE A 140 2.27 -7.52 -4.19
C ILE A 140 1.43 -6.87 -3.09
N SER A 141 0.65 -7.68 -2.39
CA SER A 141 -0.19 -7.20 -1.28
C SER A 141 -0.33 -8.27 -0.20
N ASP A 142 -0.98 -7.90 0.90
CA ASP A 142 -1.50 -8.87 1.84
C ASP A 142 -2.68 -9.65 1.22
N ARG A 143 -3.36 -10.45 2.04
CA ARG A 143 -4.49 -11.27 1.64
C ARG A 143 -5.82 -10.73 2.18
N ASP A 144 -5.93 -9.40 2.35
CA ASP A 144 -7.23 -8.80 2.63
C ASP A 144 -8.19 -9.09 1.46
N LYS A 145 -9.38 -9.56 1.79
CA LYS A 145 -10.35 -9.99 0.78
C LYS A 145 -10.80 -8.84 -0.12
N GLY A 146 -10.95 -7.65 0.45
CA GLY A 146 -11.35 -6.47 -0.30
C GLY A 146 -10.29 -6.04 -1.30
N LEU A 147 -9.02 -6.08 -0.90
CA LEU A 147 -7.89 -5.77 -1.75
C LEU A 147 -7.71 -6.81 -2.86
N LEU A 148 -7.82 -8.12 -2.53
CA LEU A 148 -7.76 -9.19 -3.54
C LEU A 148 -8.80 -9.00 -4.64
N ASN A 149 -10.06 -8.76 -4.26
CA ASN A 149 -11.16 -8.55 -5.21
C ASN A 149 -10.95 -7.30 -6.06
N ALA A 150 -10.45 -6.21 -5.45
CA ALA A 150 -10.17 -4.97 -6.16
C ALA A 150 -9.06 -5.14 -7.21
N VAL A 151 -7.94 -5.77 -6.84
CA VAL A 151 -6.84 -6.05 -7.78
C VAL A 151 -7.34 -6.92 -8.92
N GLN A 152 -8.01 -8.03 -8.63
CA GLN A 152 -8.51 -8.95 -9.65
C GLN A 152 -9.50 -8.29 -10.61
N SER A 153 -10.36 -7.40 -10.13
CA SER A 153 -11.40 -6.77 -10.95
C SER A 153 -10.95 -5.52 -11.70
N LYS A 154 -9.93 -4.80 -11.20
CA LYS A 154 -9.51 -3.51 -11.75
C LYS A 154 -8.15 -3.56 -12.44
N LEU A 155 -7.16 -4.27 -11.89
CA LEU A 155 -5.80 -4.29 -12.40
C LEU A 155 -5.58 -5.50 -13.30
N LEU A 156 -6.24 -5.52 -14.48
CA LEU A 156 -6.34 -6.69 -15.36
C LEU A 156 -4.99 -7.18 -15.93
N GLY A 157 -3.96 -6.32 -16.01
CA GLY A 157 -2.60 -6.68 -16.44
C GLY A 157 -1.70 -7.17 -15.31
N ALA A 158 -2.20 -7.22 -14.07
CA ALA A 158 -1.40 -7.53 -12.90
C ALA A 158 -1.23 -9.03 -12.67
N TYR A 159 0.02 -9.45 -12.44
CA TYR A 159 0.33 -10.71 -11.76
C TYR A 159 0.32 -10.45 -10.26
N HIS A 160 -0.66 -11.01 -9.55
CA HIS A 160 -0.87 -10.72 -8.13
C HIS A 160 -0.07 -11.66 -7.23
N ALA A 161 0.97 -11.15 -6.60
CA ALA A 161 1.79 -11.85 -5.60
C ALA A 161 1.26 -11.62 -4.19
N MET A 162 1.23 -12.69 -3.39
CA MET A 162 0.85 -12.62 -1.98
C MET A 162 2.08 -12.37 -1.11
N CYS A 163 1.98 -11.42 -0.18
CA CYS A 163 3.04 -11.11 0.76
C CYS A 163 3.42 -12.32 1.63
N CYS A 164 4.63 -12.82 1.45
CA CYS A 164 5.12 -13.98 2.22
C CYS A 164 5.20 -13.72 3.72
N GLN A 165 5.44 -12.47 4.16
CA GLN A 165 5.46 -12.13 5.58
C GLN A 165 4.09 -12.39 6.22
N HIS A 166 3.01 -11.93 5.60
CA HIS A 166 1.65 -12.16 6.09
C HIS A 166 1.26 -13.65 6.08
N ILE A 167 1.70 -14.41 5.07
CA ILE A 167 1.51 -15.88 5.05
C ILE A 167 2.26 -16.53 6.21
N ALA A 168 3.53 -16.18 6.43
CA ALA A 168 4.36 -16.71 7.51
C ALA A 168 3.77 -16.39 8.90
N GLU A 169 3.21 -15.19 9.08
CA GLU A 169 2.56 -14.81 10.32
C GLU A 169 1.25 -15.59 10.57
N ASN A 170 0.46 -15.82 9.51
CA ASN A 170 -0.75 -16.63 9.61
C ASN A 170 -0.43 -18.10 9.92
N ILE A 171 0.64 -18.65 9.33
CA ILE A 171 1.14 -20.00 9.68
C ILE A 171 1.52 -20.01 11.17
N HIS A 172 2.29 -19.03 11.63
CA HIS A 172 2.69 -18.95 13.02
C HIS A 172 1.50 -18.86 13.98
N LYS A 173 0.52 -18.01 13.67
CA LYS A 173 -0.68 -17.83 14.49
C LYS A 173 -1.54 -19.10 14.56
N LYS A 174 -1.67 -19.83 13.45
CA LYS A 174 -2.57 -20.97 13.32
C LYS A 174 -1.93 -22.33 13.67
N TYR A 175 -0.64 -22.51 13.37
CA TYR A 175 0.03 -23.80 13.45
C TYR A 175 1.31 -23.80 14.31
N GLY A 176 1.74 -22.64 14.84
CA GLY A 176 2.92 -22.52 15.69
C GLY A 176 4.19 -22.07 14.94
N ARG A 177 5.27 -21.88 15.72
CA ARG A 177 6.53 -21.27 15.20
C ARG A 177 7.33 -22.18 14.27
N ASP A 178 7.24 -23.47 14.46
CA ASP A 178 8.18 -24.44 13.89
C ASP A 178 8.11 -24.52 12.35
N HIS A 179 6.97 -24.14 11.75
CA HIS A 179 6.77 -24.20 10.31
C HIS A 179 7.21 -22.94 9.55
N LYS A 180 7.58 -21.85 10.27
CA LYS A 180 7.95 -20.57 9.62
C LYS A 180 9.22 -20.69 8.78
N ALA A 181 10.24 -21.40 9.28
CA ALA A 181 11.49 -21.61 8.56
C ALA A 181 11.28 -22.44 7.29
N THR A 182 10.51 -23.53 7.40
CA THR A 182 10.17 -24.39 6.26
C THR A 182 9.36 -23.64 5.20
N PHE A 183 8.41 -22.79 5.63
CA PHE A 183 7.67 -21.92 4.71
C PHE A 183 8.61 -21.01 3.90
N TRP A 184 9.59 -20.36 4.55
CA TRP A 184 10.53 -19.49 3.83
C TRP A 184 11.42 -20.26 2.85
N GLN A 185 11.79 -21.50 3.16
CA GLN A 185 12.50 -22.37 2.21
C GLN A 185 11.65 -22.68 0.97
N ILE A 186 10.34 -22.92 1.14
CA ILE A 186 9.40 -23.16 0.06
C ILE A 186 9.20 -21.88 -0.75
N ALA A 187 8.90 -20.75 -0.09
CA ALA A 187 8.61 -19.48 -0.75
C ALA A 187 9.79 -18.97 -1.58
N ARG A 188 11.03 -19.17 -1.10
CA ARG A 188 12.27 -18.71 -1.72
C ARG A 188 13.02 -19.79 -2.49
N ALA A 189 12.41 -20.95 -2.73
CA ALA A 189 13.02 -22.00 -3.53
C ALA A 189 13.42 -21.44 -4.91
N PRO A 190 14.69 -21.57 -5.32
CA PRO A 190 15.18 -20.94 -6.55
C PRO A 190 14.75 -21.67 -7.82
N CYS A 191 14.30 -22.91 -7.70
CA CYS A 191 13.86 -23.72 -8.82
C CYS A 191 12.82 -24.76 -8.39
N GLU A 192 12.15 -25.31 -9.38
CA GLU A 192 11.09 -26.31 -9.22
C GLU A 192 11.51 -27.54 -8.42
N SER A 193 12.73 -28.04 -8.62
CA SER A 193 13.21 -29.22 -7.89
C SER A 193 13.39 -28.94 -6.39
N SER A 194 13.96 -27.78 -6.03
CA SER A 194 14.10 -27.35 -4.63
C SER A 194 12.75 -27.12 -3.98
N PHE A 195 11.81 -26.50 -4.70
CA PHE A 195 10.44 -26.30 -4.27
C PHE A 195 9.76 -27.64 -3.96
N ASN A 196 9.83 -28.61 -4.87
CA ASN A 196 9.19 -29.93 -4.71
C ASN A 196 9.76 -30.72 -3.53
N ILE A 197 11.09 -30.66 -3.30
CA ILE A 197 11.72 -31.28 -2.13
C ILE A 197 11.17 -30.66 -0.83
N ALA A 198 11.13 -29.34 -0.75
CA ALA A 198 10.67 -28.64 0.44
C ALA A 198 9.17 -28.87 0.72
N ILE A 199 8.33 -28.90 -0.31
CA ILE A 199 6.90 -29.23 -0.17
C ILE A 199 6.68 -30.67 0.27
N GLN A 200 7.44 -31.63 -0.27
CA GLN A 200 7.34 -33.03 0.16
C GLN A 200 7.74 -33.21 1.63
N ALA A 201 8.79 -32.53 2.07
CA ALA A 201 9.19 -32.53 3.47
C ALA A 201 8.10 -31.95 4.38
N LEU A 202 7.51 -30.79 3.98
CA LEU A 202 6.42 -30.18 4.74
C LEU A 202 5.18 -31.10 4.79
N ARG A 203 4.83 -31.76 3.68
CA ARG A 203 3.69 -32.68 3.61
C ARG A 203 3.83 -33.86 4.56
N GLN A 204 5.07 -34.35 4.77
CA GLN A 204 5.36 -35.43 5.71
C GLN A 204 5.34 -34.95 7.17
N ASP A 205 5.85 -33.72 7.42
CA ASP A 205 5.96 -33.15 8.75
C ASP A 205 4.64 -32.57 9.24
N SER A 206 3.98 -31.78 8.40
CA SER A 206 2.72 -31.12 8.73
C SER A 206 1.78 -31.00 7.52
N PRO A 207 0.99 -32.06 7.22
CA PRO A 207 0.05 -32.06 6.11
C PRO A 207 -0.95 -30.90 6.13
N GLN A 208 -1.35 -30.45 7.32
CA GLN A 208 -2.29 -29.36 7.50
C GLN A 208 -1.73 -28.00 7.05
N VAL A 209 -0.43 -27.76 7.26
CA VAL A 209 0.23 -26.54 6.77
C VAL A 209 0.40 -26.59 5.27
N GLU A 210 0.72 -27.76 4.71
CA GLU A 210 0.81 -27.95 3.26
C GLU A 210 -0.53 -27.71 2.58
N GLU A 211 -1.63 -28.28 3.11
CA GLU A 211 -2.99 -28.03 2.62
C GLU A 211 -3.37 -26.54 2.67
N TYR A 212 -2.99 -25.85 3.73
CA TYR A 212 -3.19 -24.40 3.83
C TYR A 212 -2.42 -23.64 2.75
N LEU A 213 -1.14 -23.98 2.49
CA LEU A 213 -0.34 -23.36 1.43
C LEU A 213 -0.91 -23.68 0.05
N GLN A 214 -1.38 -24.90 -0.18
CA GLN A 214 -2.05 -25.27 -1.40
C GLN A 214 -3.35 -24.47 -1.63
N SER A 215 -4.10 -24.20 -0.57
CA SER A 215 -5.30 -23.36 -0.63
C SER A 215 -5.06 -21.89 -0.98
N ILE A 216 -3.83 -21.40 -0.75
CA ILE A 216 -3.39 -20.07 -1.18
C ILE A 216 -3.06 -20.05 -2.68
N GLY A 217 -2.49 -21.15 -3.19
CA GLY A 217 -1.94 -21.28 -4.54
C GLY A 217 -0.44 -20.95 -4.54
N TYR A 218 0.38 -21.96 -4.78
CA TYR A 218 1.84 -21.83 -4.78
C TYR A 218 2.35 -20.79 -5.79
N GLU A 219 1.66 -20.67 -6.91
CA GLU A 219 1.91 -19.70 -7.98
C GLU A 219 1.73 -18.24 -7.56
N THR A 220 1.13 -17.98 -6.40
CA THR A 220 0.92 -16.61 -5.92
C THR A 220 2.05 -16.13 -4.99
N PHE A 221 2.85 -17.03 -4.41
CA PHE A 221 3.86 -16.64 -3.43
C PHE A 221 5.25 -17.28 -3.63
N ALA A 222 5.36 -18.50 -4.20
CA ALA A 222 6.64 -19.17 -4.34
C ALA A 222 7.43 -18.67 -5.56
N PHE A 223 8.71 -18.30 -5.39
CA PHE A 223 9.54 -17.81 -6.49
C PHE A 223 9.63 -18.78 -7.66
N ALA A 224 9.77 -20.09 -7.37
CA ALA A 224 9.86 -21.12 -8.40
C ALA A 224 8.58 -21.31 -9.22
N ARG A 225 7.46 -20.79 -8.77
CA ARG A 225 6.12 -20.99 -9.35
C ARG A 225 5.47 -19.72 -9.86
N PHE A 226 5.89 -18.58 -9.36
CA PHE A 226 5.31 -17.29 -9.75
C PHE A 226 5.66 -16.98 -11.22
N PRO A 227 4.69 -16.63 -12.06
CA PRO A 227 4.87 -16.60 -13.51
C PRO A 227 5.62 -15.37 -14.04
N HIS A 228 5.94 -14.36 -13.18
CA HIS A 228 6.54 -13.10 -13.59
C HIS A 228 7.70 -12.69 -12.67
N PRO A 229 8.71 -11.94 -13.14
CA PRO A 229 9.79 -11.45 -12.28
C PRO A 229 9.28 -10.58 -11.14
N ARG A 230 9.66 -10.90 -9.88
CA ARG A 230 9.37 -10.10 -8.67
C ARG A 230 10.58 -9.29 -8.19
N PHE A 231 11.65 -9.23 -8.97
CA PHE A 231 12.86 -8.46 -8.68
C PHE A 231 13.49 -8.69 -7.31
N GLY A 232 13.33 -9.91 -6.75
CA GLY A 232 13.82 -10.26 -5.41
C GLY A 232 12.84 -9.98 -4.26
N HIS A 233 11.71 -9.34 -4.52
CA HIS A 233 10.74 -8.99 -3.49
C HIS A 233 9.70 -10.09 -3.30
N ASP A 234 9.56 -10.56 -2.06
CA ASP A 234 8.58 -11.57 -1.64
C ASP A 234 7.63 -11.06 -0.54
N THR A 235 7.77 -9.79 -0.16
CA THR A 235 6.96 -9.15 0.86
C THR A 235 6.54 -7.74 0.42
N SER A 236 5.46 -7.24 1.02
CA SER A 236 5.04 -5.83 0.91
C SER A 236 5.81 -4.88 1.84
N ASN A 237 6.94 -5.30 2.41
CA ASN A 237 7.72 -4.52 3.39
C ASN A 237 8.21 -3.17 2.85
N ILE A 238 8.27 -2.99 1.53
CA ILE A 238 8.57 -1.67 0.93
C ILE A 238 7.50 -0.63 1.31
N VAL A 239 6.24 -1.03 1.50
CA VAL A 239 5.19 -0.14 2.02
C VAL A 239 5.42 0.17 3.50
N GLU A 240 5.90 -0.81 4.28
CA GLU A 240 6.24 -0.59 5.69
C GLU A 240 7.35 0.47 5.86
N SER A 241 8.29 0.55 4.91
CA SER A 241 9.32 1.60 4.88
C SER A 241 8.69 2.98 4.75
N VAL A 242 7.78 3.18 3.81
CA VAL A 242 7.01 4.43 3.65
C VAL A 242 6.18 4.72 4.90
N ASN A 243 5.49 3.72 5.42
CA ASN A 243 4.72 3.83 6.66
C ASN A 243 5.56 4.24 7.88
N SER A 244 6.83 3.86 7.90
CA SER A 244 7.77 4.26 8.94
C SER A 244 8.19 5.73 8.80
N ILE A 245 8.42 6.22 7.59
CA ILE A 245 8.71 7.63 7.31
C ILE A 245 7.51 8.50 7.71
N TRP A 246 6.30 8.06 7.39
CA TRP A 246 5.07 8.80 7.68
C TRP A 246 4.50 8.53 9.09
N ARG A 247 5.24 7.87 9.98
CA ARG A 247 4.75 7.47 11.31
C ARG A 247 4.18 8.63 12.11
N ASP A 248 4.95 9.72 12.22
CA ASP A 248 4.57 10.89 13.01
C ASP A 248 3.53 11.73 12.25
N ILE A 249 3.64 11.78 10.93
CA ILE A 249 2.70 12.48 10.05
C ILE A 249 1.28 11.88 10.20
N ARG A 250 1.15 10.56 10.35
CA ARG A 250 -0.13 9.88 10.52
C ARG A 250 -0.86 10.18 11.84
N GLU A 251 -0.18 10.84 12.80
CA GLU A 251 -0.80 11.32 14.04
C GLU A 251 -1.43 12.72 13.88
N LEU A 252 -1.12 13.42 12.80
CA LEU A 252 -1.58 14.79 12.53
C LEU A 252 -3.05 14.81 12.06
N PRO A 253 -3.73 15.96 12.24
CA PRO A 253 -5.03 16.21 11.61
C PRO A 253 -4.96 16.11 10.08
N PRO A 254 -6.08 15.86 9.40
CA PRO A 254 -6.10 15.53 7.97
C PRO A 254 -5.34 16.51 7.07
N LEU A 255 -5.53 17.81 7.23
CA LEU A 255 -4.82 18.80 6.40
C LEU A 255 -3.30 18.80 6.67
N GLN A 256 -2.90 18.73 7.95
CA GLN A 256 -1.49 18.70 8.34
C GLN A 256 -0.83 17.39 7.92
N LEU A 257 -1.57 16.28 7.95
CA LEU A 257 -1.13 14.99 7.40
C LEU A 257 -0.83 15.13 5.90
N LEU A 258 -1.76 15.65 5.11
CA LEU A 258 -1.59 15.85 3.68
C LEU A 258 -0.40 16.77 3.38
N ASN A 259 -0.28 17.88 4.10
CA ASN A 259 0.83 18.81 3.96
C ASN A 259 2.17 18.17 4.36
N GLY A 260 2.18 17.34 5.38
CA GLY A 260 3.36 16.58 5.81
C GLY A 260 3.83 15.57 4.76
N ILE A 261 2.91 14.82 4.16
CA ILE A 261 3.21 13.91 3.05
C ILE A 261 3.76 14.69 1.86
N TYR A 262 3.08 15.76 1.44
CA TYR A 262 3.52 16.61 0.32
C TYR A 262 4.93 17.16 0.54
N SER A 263 5.24 17.60 1.76
CA SER A 263 6.56 18.16 2.08
C SER A 263 7.67 17.10 2.01
N VAL A 264 7.43 15.90 2.49
CA VAL A 264 8.42 14.81 2.43
C VAL A 264 8.67 14.38 0.99
N ASP A 265 7.62 14.12 0.23
CA ASP A 265 7.73 13.60 -1.14
C ASP A 265 8.26 14.65 -2.14
N SER A 266 8.08 15.96 -1.84
CA SER A 266 8.61 17.04 -2.68
C SER A 266 10.11 17.31 -2.45
N TYR A 267 10.66 16.94 -1.29
CA TYR A 267 12.07 17.19 -0.95
C TYR A 267 13.01 16.02 -1.24
N ASP A 268 12.52 14.78 -1.23
CA ASP A 268 13.35 13.57 -1.47
C ASP A 268 13.56 13.25 -2.97
N ASN A 269 12.97 14.03 -3.87
CA ASN A 269 13.09 13.87 -5.34
C ASN A 269 14.03 14.90 -6.00
N ILE A 270 14.98 15.52 -5.25
CA ILE A 270 16.02 16.41 -5.80
C ILE A 270 17.37 15.73 -5.75
#